data_dcced51c62582d77dabbbeed5c79bab8
#
_entry.id   dcced51c62582d77dabbbeed5c79bab8
#
_cell.length_a   1.000
_cell.length_b   1.000
_cell.length_c   1.000
_cell.angle_alpha   90.00
_cell.angle_beta   90.00
_cell.angle_gamma   90.00
#
_symmetry.space_group_name_H-M   'P 1'
#
loop_
_entity.id
_entity.type
_entity.pdbx_description
1 polymer ?
#
loop_
_entity_poly.entity_id
_entity_poly.type
_entity_poly.pdbx_seq_one_letter_code
_entity_poly.pdbx_strand_id
1 'polypeptide(L)'
;YREMSRKSKKEYAKKKKEIQAQRGKPRRRDHQLFKNRKKMIMDLLSAKNYVPMRAKDMAMLLQIPKNQRYELAEVLEDLVREGKADILAGGKYRKARREGEEQTSRTRGKAFSGSGRTDGRKESAPEKKPRLQTMNIQDIIDAYELPEEFPPKVQQMACRCPQEVIPNDFDGRMDLRDWQMVTIDGEDARDLDDAVSLTMDGGSYLLGVHIADVSNYVQAGSALDREALKRGTSVYLPDRVIPMLPRELSNGICSLNQGEDRLALSCLMRIDGEGRVTGHKIAETVIHVDRRMTYTAVNRILTEPENCPELMEEYRELVPMFRRMAGLSARLRERRAKRGAIEFEFPESEIILDEEGTPVDIRPHESNTATRLIEDFMLIANET
;
A
#
# COMPACT_ATOMS: atom_id res chain seq x y z
N TYR A 1 27.40 25.49 24.29
CA TYR A 1 28.70 24.95 23.82
C TYR A 1 29.80 25.28 24.82
N ARG A 2 30.07 24.38 25.80
CA ARG A 2 31.27 24.45 26.64
C ARG A 2 31.73 23.04 26.98
N GLU A 3 33.00 22.80 26.63
CA GLU A 3 33.96 21.82 27.17
C GLU A 3 33.49 20.36 27.35
N MET A 4 33.54 19.61 26.30
CA MET A 4 33.74 18.17 26.42
C MET A 4 35.17 17.89 26.91
N SER A 5 35.30 17.14 28.01
CA SER A 5 36.57 16.77 28.63
C SER A 5 37.46 16.03 27.58
N ARG A 6 38.79 16.17 27.76
CA ARG A 6 39.81 15.48 26.90
C ARG A 6 39.62 13.96 26.84
N LYS A 7 38.99 13.31 27.81
CA LYS A 7 38.62 11.90 27.82
C LYS A 7 37.52 11.58 26.83
N SER A 8 36.44 12.39 26.79
CA SER A 8 35.31 12.23 25.84
C SER A 8 35.73 12.37 24.38
N LYS A 9 36.69 13.28 24.07
CA LYS A 9 37.21 13.43 22.69
C LYS A 9 38.04 12.23 22.24
N LYS A 10 38.81 11.62 23.15
CA LYS A 10 39.57 10.39 22.83
C LYS A 10 38.66 9.18 22.64
N GLU A 11 37.62 9.04 23.45
CA GLU A 11 36.63 7.98 23.32
C GLU A 11 35.81 8.10 22.02
N TYR A 12 35.39 9.32 21.67
CA TYR A 12 34.71 9.60 20.41
C TYR A 12 35.58 9.31 19.18
N ALA A 13 36.87 9.70 19.24
CA ALA A 13 37.84 9.42 18.19
C ALA A 13 38.14 7.92 18.04
N LYS A 14 38.18 7.16 19.15
CA LYS A 14 38.32 5.71 19.16
C LYS A 14 37.10 5.02 18.55
N LYS A 15 35.89 5.41 18.96
CA LYS A 15 34.63 4.91 18.41
C LYS A 15 34.48 5.21 16.92
N LYS A 16 34.92 6.38 16.47
CA LYS A 16 34.93 6.77 15.05
C LYS A 16 35.90 5.94 14.22
N LYS A 17 37.06 5.58 14.76
CA LYS A 17 38.04 4.66 14.10
C LYS A 17 37.51 3.23 14.06
N GLU A 18 36.84 2.74 15.12
CA GLU A 18 36.22 1.41 15.15
C GLU A 18 35.06 1.29 14.15
N ILE A 19 34.22 2.34 14.01
CA ILE A 19 33.16 2.41 13.01
C ILE A 19 33.73 2.46 11.57
N GLN A 20 34.86 3.15 11.37
CA GLN A 20 35.56 3.19 10.09
C GLN A 20 36.26 1.86 9.76
N ALA A 21 36.83 1.16 10.75
CA ALA A 21 37.42 -0.16 10.59
C ALA A 21 36.37 -1.26 10.30
N GLN A 22 35.14 -1.11 10.81
CA GLN A 22 34.00 -2.01 10.48
C GLN A 22 33.44 -1.76 9.09
N ARG A 23 33.61 -0.58 8.50
CA ARG A 23 33.21 -0.25 7.12
C ARG A 23 34.11 -0.87 6.05
N GLY A 24 35.30 -1.36 6.41
CA GLY A 24 36.31 -1.87 5.47
C GLY A 24 36.35 -3.39 5.27
N LYS A 25 35.48 -4.17 5.91
CA LYS A 25 35.39 -5.62 5.63
C LYS A 25 34.45 -5.85 4.47
N PRO A 26 34.86 -6.46 3.34
CA PRO A 26 33.95 -6.82 2.26
C PRO A 26 32.92 -7.81 2.82
N ARG A 27 31.64 -7.39 2.91
CA ARG A 27 30.54 -8.32 3.16
C ARG A 27 30.55 -9.32 2.01
N ARG A 28 30.52 -10.62 2.31
CA ARG A 28 30.34 -11.68 1.31
C ARG A 28 29.15 -11.28 0.44
N ARG A 29 29.42 -11.01 -0.85
CA ARG A 29 28.39 -10.69 -1.86
C ARG A 29 27.40 -11.86 -1.86
N ASP A 30 26.14 -11.59 -1.59
CA ASP A 30 25.09 -12.53 -1.95
C ASP A 30 24.98 -12.50 -3.48
N HIS A 31 25.63 -13.47 -4.11
CA HIS A 31 25.80 -13.53 -5.56
C HIS A 31 24.47 -13.64 -6.29
N GLN A 32 23.45 -14.23 -5.64
CA GLN A 32 22.11 -14.35 -6.19
C GLN A 32 21.36 -13.02 -6.14
N LEU A 33 21.45 -12.29 -5.04
CA LEU A 33 20.83 -10.97 -4.90
C LEU A 33 21.40 -9.97 -5.91
N PHE A 34 22.73 -10.00 -6.12
CA PHE A 34 23.40 -9.14 -7.12
C PHE A 34 22.94 -9.47 -8.55
N LYS A 35 22.80 -10.74 -8.91
CA LYS A 35 22.26 -11.18 -10.20
C LYS A 35 20.82 -10.73 -10.41
N ASN A 36 19.98 -10.86 -9.42
CA ASN A 36 18.56 -10.45 -9.50
C ASN A 36 18.45 -8.94 -9.71
N ARG A 37 19.22 -8.14 -8.97
CA ARG A 37 19.26 -6.68 -9.15
C ARG A 37 19.77 -6.27 -10.52
N LYS A 38 20.80 -6.97 -11.03
CA LYS A 38 21.32 -6.73 -12.37
C LYS A 38 20.29 -7.00 -13.45
N LYS A 39 19.51 -8.07 -13.33
CA LYS A 39 18.40 -8.37 -14.22
C LYS A 39 17.34 -7.26 -14.16
N MET A 40 16.90 -6.87 -12.98
CA MET A 40 15.91 -5.81 -12.77
C MET A 40 16.32 -4.48 -13.41
N ILE A 41 17.58 -4.09 -13.28
CA ILE A 41 18.10 -2.86 -13.89
C ILE A 41 18.16 -3.00 -15.41
N MET A 42 18.57 -4.15 -15.94
CA MET A 42 18.55 -4.41 -17.38
C MET A 42 17.14 -4.37 -17.97
N ASP A 43 16.16 -4.89 -17.27
CA ASP A 43 14.77 -4.86 -17.68
C ASP A 43 14.25 -3.42 -17.70
N LEU A 44 14.56 -2.62 -16.67
CA LEU A 44 14.26 -1.19 -16.66
C LEU A 44 14.91 -0.44 -17.83
N LEU A 45 16.23 -0.62 -18.07
CA LEU A 45 16.95 0.02 -19.19
C LEU A 45 16.43 -0.41 -20.57
N SER A 46 15.76 -1.57 -20.63
CA SER A 46 15.20 -2.14 -21.86
C SER A 46 13.74 -1.78 -22.09
N ALA A 47 13.09 -1.18 -21.09
CA ALA A 47 11.67 -0.81 -21.18
C ALA A 47 11.44 0.19 -22.32
N LYS A 48 10.37 -0.01 -23.10
CA LYS A 48 10.05 0.76 -24.30
C LYS A 48 9.88 2.26 -24.05
N ASN A 49 9.44 2.63 -22.85
CA ASN A 49 9.22 4.01 -22.43
C ASN A 49 10.33 4.53 -21.48
N TYR A 50 11.47 3.85 -21.41
CA TYR A 50 12.56 4.26 -20.55
C TYR A 50 13.18 5.59 -21.00
N VAL A 51 13.21 6.55 -20.09
CA VAL A 51 13.90 7.83 -20.28
C VAL A 51 15.24 7.77 -19.52
N PRO A 52 16.37 8.10 -20.18
CA PRO A 52 17.69 8.07 -19.53
C PRO A 52 17.70 8.92 -18.24
N MET A 53 18.04 8.32 -17.09
CA MET A 53 18.02 8.94 -15.77
C MET A 53 19.33 8.66 -15.01
N ARG A 54 19.61 9.45 -13.99
CA ARG A 54 20.80 9.27 -13.14
C ARG A 54 20.59 8.15 -12.14
N ALA A 55 21.67 7.58 -11.62
CA ALA A 55 21.61 6.53 -10.59
C ALA A 55 20.74 6.92 -9.37
N LYS A 56 20.77 8.21 -8.97
CA LYS A 56 19.94 8.72 -7.87
C LYS A 56 18.43 8.65 -8.19
N ASP A 57 18.07 9.03 -9.41
CA ASP A 57 16.69 9.06 -9.86
C ASP A 57 16.18 7.61 -10.06
N MET A 58 17.05 6.72 -10.56
CA MET A 58 16.78 5.27 -10.66
C MET A 58 16.61 4.61 -9.27
N ALA A 59 17.42 5.02 -8.28
CA ALA A 59 17.28 4.54 -6.90
C ALA A 59 15.97 4.97 -6.27
N MET A 60 15.44 6.13 -6.62
CA MET A 60 14.12 6.58 -6.17
C MET A 60 13.01 5.80 -6.87
N LEU A 61 13.08 5.66 -8.19
CA LEU A 61 12.09 4.90 -8.96
C LEU A 61 11.97 3.44 -8.49
N LEU A 62 13.11 2.80 -8.21
CA LEU A 62 13.18 1.42 -7.74
C LEU A 62 13.04 1.30 -6.21
N GLN A 63 12.71 2.38 -5.52
CA GLN A 63 12.53 2.45 -4.05
C GLN A 63 13.70 1.86 -3.25
N ILE A 64 14.94 2.00 -3.77
CA ILE A 64 16.13 1.44 -3.11
C ILE A 64 16.48 2.25 -1.86
N PRO A 65 16.52 1.64 -0.67
CA PRO A 65 16.85 2.30 0.58
C PRO A 65 18.23 3.00 0.53
N LYS A 66 18.40 4.12 1.22
CA LYS A 66 19.62 4.93 1.21
C LYS A 66 20.89 4.11 1.53
N ASN A 67 20.78 3.15 2.45
CA ASN A 67 21.89 2.26 2.85
C ASN A 67 22.24 1.18 1.81
N GLN A 68 21.45 1.00 0.76
CA GLN A 68 21.67 0.02 -0.32
C GLN A 68 21.96 0.67 -1.68
N ARG A 69 21.98 2.00 -1.76
CA ARG A 69 22.22 2.73 -3.03
C ARG A 69 23.62 2.53 -3.59
N TYR A 70 24.59 2.17 -2.77
CA TYR A 70 25.93 1.81 -3.22
C TYR A 70 25.92 0.54 -4.09
N GLU A 71 25.04 -0.43 -3.80
CA GLU A 71 24.90 -1.65 -4.59
C GLU A 71 24.30 -1.36 -5.98
N LEU A 72 23.38 -0.37 -6.09
CA LEU A 72 22.90 0.08 -7.39
C LEU A 72 24.04 0.69 -8.22
N ALA A 73 24.89 1.50 -7.61
CA ALA A 73 26.05 2.09 -8.29
C ALA A 73 27.01 0.99 -8.80
N GLU A 74 27.31 -0.01 -7.96
CA GLU A 74 28.15 -1.15 -8.36
C GLU A 74 27.54 -1.95 -9.53
N VAL A 75 26.23 -2.18 -9.53
CA VAL A 75 25.54 -2.89 -10.62
C VAL A 75 25.56 -2.08 -11.91
N LEU A 76 25.35 -0.77 -11.84
CA LEU A 76 25.41 0.11 -13.02
C LEU A 76 26.83 0.18 -13.60
N GLU A 77 27.86 0.28 -12.76
CA GLU A 77 29.28 0.23 -13.19
C GLU A 77 29.62 -1.09 -13.86
N ASP A 78 29.10 -2.21 -13.31
CA ASP A 78 29.31 -3.54 -13.89
C ASP A 78 28.61 -3.70 -15.25
N LEU A 79 27.39 -3.17 -15.39
CA LEU A 79 26.66 -3.15 -16.68
C LEU A 79 27.37 -2.29 -17.73
N VAL A 80 27.99 -1.18 -17.33
CA VAL A 80 28.79 -0.34 -18.23
C VAL A 80 30.05 -1.07 -18.64
N ARG A 81 30.75 -1.73 -17.70
CA ARG A 81 31.94 -2.55 -17.98
C ARG A 81 31.65 -3.71 -18.92
N GLU A 82 30.47 -4.31 -18.82
CA GLU A 82 30.02 -5.39 -19.72
C GLU A 82 29.52 -4.87 -21.07
N GLY A 83 29.54 -3.57 -21.33
CA GLY A 83 29.02 -2.99 -22.56
C GLY A 83 27.49 -3.14 -22.73
N LYS A 84 26.74 -3.31 -21.64
CA LYS A 84 25.28 -3.46 -21.65
C LYS A 84 24.56 -2.14 -21.38
N ALA A 85 25.24 -1.17 -20.79
CA ALA A 85 24.73 0.16 -20.53
C ALA A 85 25.75 1.24 -20.94
N ASP A 86 25.27 2.41 -21.40
CA ASP A 86 26.07 3.60 -21.71
C ASP A 86 25.77 4.70 -20.69
N ILE A 87 26.80 5.52 -20.41
CA ILE A 87 26.64 6.75 -19.64
C ILE A 87 26.55 7.92 -20.60
N LEU A 88 25.47 8.69 -20.54
CA LEU A 88 25.27 9.91 -21.30
C LEU A 88 25.80 11.15 -20.56
N ALA A 89 25.87 12.27 -21.26
CA ALA A 89 26.19 13.57 -20.65
C ALA A 89 25.23 13.85 -19.45
N GLY A 90 25.81 14.30 -18.31
CA GLY A 90 25.06 14.51 -17.07
C GLY A 90 24.89 13.27 -16.20
N GLY A 91 25.62 12.18 -16.47
CA GLY A 91 25.62 10.98 -15.63
C GLY A 91 24.32 10.16 -15.70
N LYS A 92 23.62 10.22 -16.84
CA LYS A 92 22.40 9.44 -17.09
C LYS A 92 22.75 8.13 -17.77
N TYR A 93 22.08 7.05 -17.37
CA TYR A 93 22.29 5.71 -17.92
C TYR A 93 21.25 5.40 -18.98
N ARG A 94 21.66 4.64 -20.01
CA ARG A 94 20.76 4.03 -21.00
C ARG A 94 21.26 2.63 -21.36
N LYS A 95 20.45 1.84 -22.02
CA LYS A 95 20.88 0.57 -22.62
C LYS A 95 21.90 0.84 -23.72
N ALA A 96 22.98 0.07 -23.75
CA ALA A 96 23.97 0.17 -24.82
C ALA A 96 23.36 -0.21 -26.18
N ARG A 97 23.67 0.54 -27.20
CA ARG A 97 23.26 0.23 -28.59
C ARG A 97 24.15 -0.89 -29.13
N ARG A 98 23.55 -1.90 -29.74
CA ARG A 98 24.34 -2.88 -30.52
C ARG A 98 24.85 -2.20 -31.79
N GLU A 99 26.14 -2.45 -32.14
CA GLU A 99 26.70 -2.03 -33.41
C GLU A 99 25.86 -2.66 -34.53
N GLY A 100 25.12 -1.83 -35.28
CA GLY A 100 24.25 -2.28 -36.36
C GLY A 100 23.03 -1.39 -36.63
N GLU A 101 22.65 -0.51 -35.72
CA GLU A 101 21.58 0.44 -35.96
C GLU A 101 22.10 1.85 -36.19
N GLU A 102 22.54 2.10 -37.46
CA GLU A 102 22.94 3.42 -37.92
C GLU A 102 21.77 4.31 -38.26
N GLN A 103 21.81 5.49 -37.66
CA GLN A 103 21.36 6.80 -38.15
C GLN A 103 19.90 6.95 -38.67
N THR A 104 19.03 7.48 -37.85
CA THR A 104 18.08 8.51 -38.27
C THR A 104 17.78 9.46 -37.10
N SER A 105 18.65 10.45 -36.90
CA SER A 105 18.24 11.76 -36.35
C SER A 105 19.44 12.72 -36.39
N ARG A 106 19.73 13.32 -37.53
CA ARG A 106 20.48 14.57 -37.60
C ARG A 106 19.67 15.64 -38.27
N THR A 107 19.55 16.76 -37.57
CA THR A 107 19.38 18.14 -38.03
C THR A 107 18.06 18.55 -38.68
N ARG A 108 17.32 19.39 -37.97
CA ARG A 108 16.60 20.49 -38.60
C ARG A 108 17.06 21.83 -38.02
N GLY A 109 18.01 22.43 -38.73
CA GLY A 109 18.27 23.87 -38.73
C GLY A 109 17.73 24.49 -40.00
N LYS A 110 17.20 25.67 -39.87
CA LYS A 110 16.53 26.54 -40.84
C LYS A 110 17.17 26.64 -42.24
N ALA A 111 16.32 26.74 -43.28
CA ALA A 111 16.39 27.85 -44.24
C ALA A 111 15.11 27.92 -45.08
N PHE A 112 14.74 29.12 -45.41
CA PHE A 112 13.60 29.65 -46.21
C PHE A 112 13.91 29.56 -47.69
N SER A 113 12.93 29.32 -48.55
CA SER A 113 12.54 30.03 -49.75
C SER A 113 12.17 29.17 -50.94
N GLY A 114 11.00 29.48 -51.47
CA GLY A 114 10.81 29.66 -52.90
C GLY A 114 10.12 28.57 -53.73
N SER A 115 8.87 28.83 -54.01
CA SER A 115 8.11 28.67 -55.29
C SER A 115 8.14 27.35 -56.11
N GLY A 116 6.93 26.94 -56.53
CA GLY A 116 6.71 26.34 -57.85
C GLY A 116 5.80 25.11 -57.89
N ARG A 117 4.53 25.30 -58.16
CA ARG A 117 3.53 24.44 -58.85
C ARG A 117 3.99 23.09 -59.39
N THR A 118 3.23 22.00 -59.15
CA THR A 118 2.11 21.51 -59.96
C THR A 118 1.64 20.11 -59.46
N ASP A 119 0.35 19.93 -59.45
CA ASP A 119 -0.52 18.78 -59.63
C ASP A 119 0.04 17.34 -59.50
N GLY A 120 -0.70 16.56 -58.69
CA GLY A 120 -0.57 15.12 -58.66
C GLY A 120 -1.32 14.52 -57.45
N ARG A 121 -2.67 14.62 -57.41
CA ARG A 121 -3.50 13.85 -56.47
C ARG A 121 -3.24 12.35 -56.65
N LYS A 122 -2.58 11.74 -55.66
CA LYS A 122 -2.76 10.33 -55.30
C LYS A 122 -3.31 10.30 -53.89
N GLU A 123 -4.54 9.88 -53.77
CA GLU A 123 -5.17 9.50 -52.52
C GLU A 123 -4.33 8.40 -51.86
N SER A 124 -3.59 8.76 -50.83
CA SER A 124 -3.02 7.80 -49.92
C SER A 124 -4.10 7.32 -48.95
N ALA A 125 -4.30 6.02 -48.92
CA ALA A 125 -5.15 5.35 -47.96
C ALA A 125 -4.83 5.81 -46.51
N PRO A 126 -5.85 5.92 -45.63
CA PRO A 126 -5.62 6.36 -44.25
C PRO A 126 -4.67 5.39 -43.57
N GLU A 127 -3.55 5.93 -43.05
CA GLU A 127 -2.68 5.21 -42.15
C GLU A 127 -3.52 4.69 -40.97
N LYS A 128 -3.65 3.37 -40.90
CA LYS A 128 -4.22 2.70 -39.75
C LYS A 128 -3.36 3.09 -38.54
N LYS A 129 -3.88 4.00 -37.69
CA LYS A 129 -3.34 4.19 -36.36
C LYS A 129 -3.08 2.82 -35.73
N PRO A 130 -1.92 2.58 -35.07
CA PRO A 130 -1.71 1.31 -34.40
C PRO A 130 -2.87 1.12 -33.43
N ARG A 131 -3.63 0.05 -33.61
CA ARG A 131 -4.58 -0.40 -32.59
C ARG A 131 -3.76 -0.57 -31.32
N LEU A 132 -4.04 0.22 -30.30
CA LEU A 132 -3.70 -0.15 -28.92
C LEU A 132 -4.27 -1.57 -28.77
N GLN A 133 -3.39 -2.54 -28.58
CA GLN A 133 -3.83 -3.85 -28.13
C GLN A 133 -4.53 -3.59 -26.80
N THR A 134 -5.84 -3.73 -26.76
CA THR A 134 -6.62 -3.68 -25.55
C THR A 134 -6.22 -4.92 -24.76
N MET A 135 -5.33 -4.77 -23.79
CA MET A 135 -5.08 -5.80 -22.79
C MET A 135 -6.39 -5.96 -22.01
N ASN A 136 -6.92 -7.16 -21.99
CA ASN A 136 -8.01 -7.50 -21.11
C ASN A 136 -7.47 -7.87 -19.71
N ILE A 137 -8.36 -8.03 -18.72
CA ILE A 137 -7.94 -8.33 -17.34
C ILE A 137 -7.21 -9.67 -17.27
N GLN A 138 -7.60 -10.66 -18.07
CA GLN A 138 -6.93 -11.96 -18.13
C GLN A 138 -5.49 -11.84 -18.63
N ASP A 139 -5.21 -10.96 -19.61
CA ASP A 139 -3.84 -10.71 -20.07
C ASP A 139 -2.95 -10.16 -18.93
N ILE A 140 -3.54 -9.40 -18.00
CA ILE A 140 -2.84 -8.90 -16.80
C ILE A 140 -2.58 -10.05 -15.83
N ILE A 141 -3.59 -10.88 -15.54
CA ILE A 141 -3.46 -12.05 -14.66
C ILE A 141 -2.36 -12.97 -15.18
N ASP A 142 -2.35 -13.27 -16.47
CA ASP A 142 -1.36 -14.14 -17.12
C ASP A 142 0.04 -13.51 -17.13
N ALA A 143 0.14 -12.20 -17.43
CA ALA A 143 1.41 -11.50 -17.49
C ALA A 143 2.12 -11.40 -16.13
N TYR A 144 1.34 -11.31 -15.05
CA TYR A 144 1.84 -11.25 -13.66
C TYR A 144 1.81 -12.60 -12.97
N GLU A 145 1.41 -13.67 -13.65
CA GLU A 145 1.29 -15.03 -13.11
C GLU A 145 0.47 -15.07 -11.81
N LEU A 146 -0.64 -14.30 -11.76
CA LEU A 146 -1.46 -14.21 -10.54
C LEU A 146 -2.20 -15.52 -10.30
N PRO A 147 -2.11 -16.11 -9.09
CA PRO A 147 -2.72 -17.40 -8.80
C PRO A 147 -4.21 -17.24 -8.49
N GLU A 148 -5.09 -17.45 -9.45
CA GLU A 148 -6.54 -17.33 -9.28
C GLU A 148 -7.11 -18.40 -8.34
N GLU A 149 -6.59 -19.62 -8.39
CA GLU A 149 -7.07 -20.76 -7.61
C GLU A 149 -6.15 -21.10 -6.43
N PHE A 150 -6.72 -21.65 -5.39
CA PHE A 150 -5.97 -22.20 -4.26
C PHE A 150 -5.66 -23.67 -4.49
N PRO A 151 -4.46 -24.15 -4.07
CA PRO A 151 -4.17 -25.57 -4.06
C PRO A 151 -5.21 -26.38 -3.27
N PRO A 152 -5.59 -27.58 -3.72
CA PRO A 152 -6.66 -28.38 -3.07
C PRO A 152 -6.46 -28.61 -1.57
N LYS A 153 -5.21 -28.75 -1.11
CA LYS A 153 -4.89 -28.90 0.31
C LYS A 153 -5.19 -27.64 1.11
N VAL A 154 -4.95 -26.45 0.53
CA VAL A 154 -5.22 -25.15 1.15
C VAL A 154 -6.73 -24.97 1.27
N GLN A 155 -7.46 -25.22 0.19
CA GLN A 155 -8.92 -25.13 0.17
C GLN A 155 -9.56 -26.09 1.18
N GLN A 156 -9.06 -27.33 1.26
CA GLN A 156 -9.55 -28.33 2.23
C GLN A 156 -9.32 -27.85 3.67
N MET A 157 -8.18 -27.19 3.96
CA MET A 157 -7.90 -26.65 5.29
C MET A 157 -8.84 -25.49 5.61
N ALA A 158 -9.06 -24.58 4.67
CA ALA A 158 -9.98 -23.45 4.85
C ALA A 158 -11.41 -23.91 5.15
N CYS A 159 -11.92 -24.90 4.40
CA CYS A 159 -13.25 -25.49 4.64
C CYS A 159 -13.38 -26.22 6.00
N ARG A 160 -12.28 -26.54 6.66
CA ARG A 160 -12.29 -27.15 8.01
C ARG A 160 -12.24 -26.12 9.14
N CYS A 161 -11.92 -24.87 8.81
CA CYS A 161 -11.96 -23.83 9.83
C CYS A 161 -13.41 -23.65 10.35
N PRO A 162 -13.59 -23.39 11.64
CA PRO A 162 -14.91 -23.08 12.19
C PRO A 162 -15.45 -21.84 11.45
N GLN A 163 -16.76 -21.76 11.32
CA GLN A 163 -17.45 -20.60 10.73
C GLN A 163 -18.03 -19.69 11.79
N GLU A 164 -18.02 -20.13 13.03
CA GLU A 164 -18.50 -19.39 14.21
C GLU A 164 -17.47 -19.49 15.34
N VAL A 165 -17.42 -18.49 16.20
CA VAL A 165 -16.61 -18.49 17.41
C VAL A 165 -17.35 -19.31 18.47
N ILE A 166 -16.68 -20.27 19.06
CA ILE A 166 -17.26 -21.14 20.07
C ILE A 166 -16.81 -20.73 21.49
N PRO A 167 -17.55 -21.09 22.56
CA PRO A 167 -17.22 -20.69 23.94
C PRO A 167 -15.77 -21.00 24.36
N ASN A 168 -15.18 -22.07 23.88
CA ASN A 168 -13.81 -22.43 24.20
C ASN A 168 -12.76 -21.43 23.62
N ASP A 169 -13.15 -20.68 22.57
CA ASP A 169 -12.27 -19.67 21.99
C ASP A 169 -12.18 -18.40 22.84
N PHE A 170 -13.05 -18.26 23.87
CA PHE A 170 -13.07 -17.12 24.79
C PHE A 170 -12.01 -17.23 25.89
N ASP A 171 -11.49 -18.44 26.14
CA ASP A 171 -10.54 -18.66 27.20
C ASP A 171 -9.26 -17.83 27.04
N GLY A 172 -8.98 -17.01 28.06
CA GLY A 172 -7.83 -16.09 28.06
C GLY A 172 -8.01 -14.78 27.29
N ARG A 173 -9.12 -14.65 26.55
CA ARG A 173 -9.44 -13.43 25.79
C ARG A 173 -10.22 -12.43 26.61
N MET A 174 -10.02 -11.16 26.35
CA MET A 174 -10.83 -10.09 26.93
C MET A 174 -12.15 -9.98 26.17
N ASP A 175 -13.27 -10.04 26.89
CA ASP A 175 -14.60 -9.87 26.30
C ASP A 175 -14.90 -8.37 26.11
N LEU A 176 -15.09 -7.95 24.86
CA LEU A 176 -15.43 -6.59 24.46
C LEU A 176 -16.76 -6.54 23.67
N ARG A 177 -17.58 -7.60 23.73
CA ARG A 177 -18.81 -7.69 22.94
C ARG A 177 -19.86 -6.64 23.34
N ASP A 178 -19.79 -6.13 24.54
CA ASP A 178 -20.68 -5.06 25.02
C ASP A 178 -20.19 -3.65 24.61
N TRP A 179 -19.06 -3.55 23.92
CA TRP A 179 -18.55 -2.26 23.45
C TRP A 179 -19.24 -1.87 22.15
N GLN A 180 -19.68 -0.61 22.07
CA GLN A 180 -20.19 -0.07 20.80
C GLN A 180 -19.06 0.03 19.78
N MET A 181 -19.14 -0.74 18.71
CA MET A 181 -18.12 -0.75 17.66
C MET A 181 -18.70 -0.93 16.26
N VAL A 182 -17.97 -0.46 15.28
CA VAL A 182 -18.35 -0.49 13.88
C VAL A 182 -17.18 -0.86 13.00
N THR A 183 -17.43 -1.46 11.84
CA THR A 183 -16.52 -1.45 10.70
C THR A 183 -16.89 -0.30 9.77
N ILE A 184 -15.91 0.32 9.08
CA ILE A 184 -16.14 1.41 8.13
C ILE A 184 -15.28 1.15 6.89
N ASP A 185 -15.90 0.71 5.80
CA ASP A 185 -15.24 0.21 4.60
C ASP A 185 -15.92 0.70 3.31
N GLY A 186 -15.43 0.23 2.16
CA GLY A 186 -16.11 0.43 0.88
C GLY A 186 -17.43 -0.35 0.80
N GLU A 187 -18.34 0.06 -0.07
CA GLU A 187 -19.65 -0.55 -0.26
C GLU A 187 -19.56 -2.04 -0.60
N ASP A 188 -18.59 -2.40 -1.44
CA ASP A 188 -18.41 -3.77 -1.95
C ASP A 188 -17.44 -4.61 -1.11
N ALA A 189 -16.83 -4.06 -0.06
CA ALA A 189 -15.91 -4.78 0.81
C ALA A 189 -16.60 -5.96 1.49
N ARG A 190 -15.95 -7.12 1.52
CA ARG A 190 -16.43 -8.34 2.18
C ARG A 190 -15.42 -8.92 3.15
N ASP A 191 -14.20 -8.47 3.07
CA ASP A 191 -13.06 -8.78 3.90
C ASP A 191 -12.86 -7.62 4.89
N LEU A 192 -13.68 -7.59 5.94
CA LEU A 192 -13.68 -6.54 6.95
C LEU A 192 -12.60 -6.87 7.99
N ASP A 193 -11.40 -6.35 7.80
CA ASP A 193 -10.22 -6.71 8.60
C ASP A 193 -10.11 -5.91 9.91
N ASP A 194 -10.74 -4.73 9.98
CA ASP A 194 -10.68 -3.84 11.14
C ASP A 194 -12.02 -3.31 11.58
N ALA A 195 -12.15 -3.15 12.89
CA ALA A 195 -13.28 -2.48 13.54
C ALA A 195 -12.76 -1.43 14.53
N VAL A 196 -13.55 -0.40 14.77
CA VAL A 196 -13.19 0.69 15.66
C VAL A 196 -14.29 0.97 16.69
N SER A 197 -13.86 1.30 17.90
CA SER A 197 -14.72 1.73 18.98
C SER A 197 -14.19 3.00 19.63
N LEU A 198 -15.06 3.93 20.06
CA LEU A 198 -14.62 5.14 20.72
C LEU A 198 -15.60 5.56 21.82
N THR A 199 -15.11 5.63 23.05
CA THR A 199 -15.83 6.19 24.19
C THR A 199 -15.02 7.29 24.86
N MET A 200 -15.64 7.98 25.82
CA MET A 200 -14.97 8.98 26.66
C MET A 200 -14.86 8.46 28.09
N ASP A 201 -13.69 8.65 28.69
CA ASP A 201 -13.44 8.31 30.08
C ASP A 201 -12.63 9.43 30.76
N GLY A 202 -13.25 10.12 31.71
CA GLY A 202 -12.62 11.19 32.47
C GLY A 202 -12.05 12.33 31.61
N GLY A 203 -12.70 12.66 30.48
CA GLY A 203 -12.23 13.69 29.54
C GLY A 203 -11.17 13.21 28.54
N SER A 204 -10.73 11.97 28.64
CA SER A 204 -9.86 11.30 27.67
C SER A 204 -10.68 10.47 26.69
N TYR A 205 -10.17 10.28 25.49
CA TYR A 205 -10.70 9.30 24.53
C TYR A 205 -10.21 7.90 24.91
N LEU A 206 -11.10 6.93 24.89
CA LEU A 206 -10.75 5.51 24.91
C LEU A 206 -11.05 4.95 23.52
N LEU A 207 -10.00 4.88 22.70
CA LEU A 207 -10.04 4.36 21.32
C LEU A 207 -9.69 2.87 21.35
N GLY A 208 -10.55 2.05 20.76
CA GLY A 208 -10.25 0.66 20.42
C GLY A 208 -10.06 0.52 18.92
N VAL A 209 -8.98 -0.11 18.51
CA VAL A 209 -8.72 -0.58 17.14
C VAL A 209 -8.61 -2.09 17.24
N HIS A 210 -9.50 -2.78 16.55
CA HIS A 210 -9.69 -4.22 16.64
C HIS A 210 -9.39 -4.83 15.27
N ILE A 211 -8.34 -5.64 15.19
CA ILE A 211 -7.92 -6.30 13.95
C ILE A 211 -8.30 -7.77 14.03
N ALA A 212 -8.88 -8.33 12.98
CA ALA A 212 -9.23 -9.75 12.90
C ALA A 212 -8.03 -10.64 13.28
N ASP A 213 -8.22 -11.55 14.23
CA ASP A 213 -7.17 -12.48 14.67
C ASP A 213 -7.03 -13.65 13.70
N VAL A 214 -6.51 -13.34 12.52
CA VAL A 214 -6.25 -14.33 11.46
C VAL A 214 -5.30 -15.41 11.94
N SER A 215 -4.37 -15.11 12.84
CA SER A 215 -3.38 -16.03 13.35
C SER A 215 -3.98 -17.18 14.19
N ASN A 216 -5.16 -16.99 14.74
CA ASN A 216 -5.91 -18.05 15.42
C ASN A 216 -6.27 -19.20 14.45
N TYR A 217 -6.55 -18.88 13.21
CA TYR A 217 -7.00 -19.83 12.17
C TYR A 217 -5.86 -20.25 11.24
N VAL A 218 -4.96 -19.36 10.91
CA VAL A 218 -3.82 -19.60 10.02
C VAL A 218 -2.56 -19.86 10.84
N GLN A 219 -2.39 -21.10 11.25
CA GLN A 219 -1.26 -21.50 12.06
C GLN A 219 0.07 -21.47 11.29
N ALA A 220 1.13 -20.99 11.94
CA ALA A 220 2.48 -20.90 11.37
C ALA A 220 2.95 -22.24 10.79
N GLY A 221 3.50 -22.22 9.57
CA GLY A 221 3.96 -23.40 8.86
C GLY A 221 2.85 -24.32 8.32
N SER A 222 1.59 -23.96 8.44
CA SER A 222 0.46 -24.67 7.81
C SER A 222 0.48 -24.53 6.28
N ALA A 223 -0.38 -25.26 5.56
CA ALA A 223 -0.52 -25.06 4.12
C ALA A 223 -1.15 -23.68 3.79
N LEU A 224 -2.07 -23.20 4.64
CA LEU A 224 -2.65 -21.85 4.55
C LEU A 224 -1.58 -20.77 4.68
N ASP A 225 -0.74 -20.85 5.73
CA ASP A 225 0.34 -19.88 5.98
C ASP A 225 1.35 -19.84 4.82
N ARG A 226 1.79 -21.01 4.34
CA ARG A 226 2.73 -21.05 3.19
C ARG A 226 2.15 -20.48 1.91
N GLU A 227 0.87 -20.72 1.65
CA GLU A 227 0.20 -20.16 0.48
C GLU A 227 0.00 -18.65 0.62
N ALA A 228 -0.42 -18.18 1.80
CA ALA A 228 -0.54 -16.77 2.10
C ALA A 228 0.80 -16.04 1.94
N LEU A 229 1.89 -16.62 2.47
CA LEU A 229 3.24 -16.07 2.30
C LEU A 229 3.67 -16.04 0.82
N LYS A 230 3.30 -17.05 0.02
CA LYS A 230 3.59 -17.10 -1.41
C LYS A 230 2.84 -16.01 -2.19
N ARG A 231 1.57 -15.78 -1.86
CA ARG A 231 0.75 -14.74 -2.47
C ARG A 231 1.18 -13.34 -2.04
N GLY A 232 1.49 -13.16 -0.76
CA GLY A 232 2.00 -11.95 -0.15
C GLY A 232 0.96 -10.86 0.11
N THR A 233 -0.09 -10.79 -0.72
CA THR A 233 -1.19 -9.83 -0.61
C THR A 233 -2.42 -10.32 -1.38
N SER A 234 -3.59 -9.76 -1.11
CA SER A 234 -4.72 -9.81 -2.05
C SER A 234 -4.46 -8.87 -3.22
N VAL A 235 -4.95 -9.21 -4.41
CA VAL A 235 -4.85 -8.38 -5.62
C VAL A 235 -6.25 -7.97 -6.03
N TYR A 236 -6.49 -6.65 -6.00
CA TYR A 236 -7.77 -6.07 -6.37
C TYR A 236 -7.73 -5.66 -7.84
N LEU A 237 -8.46 -6.38 -8.67
CA LEU A 237 -8.67 -6.07 -10.10
C LEU A 237 -10.01 -5.33 -10.26
N PRO A 238 -10.22 -4.62 -11.36
CA PRO A 238 -11.46 -3.86 -11.55
C PRO A 238 -12.75 -4.71 -11.49
N ASP A 239 -12.68 -5.98 -11.87
CA ASP A 239 -13.82 -6.91 -11.95
C ASP A 239 -13.84 -7.99 -10.86
N ARG A 240 -12.71 -8.23 -10.20
CA ARG A 240 -12.56 -9.30 -9.19
C ARG A 240 -11.42 -9.08 -8.25
N VAL A 241 -11.47 -9.83 -7.13
CA VAL A 241 -10.35 -9.90 -6.16
C VAL A 241 -9.75 -11.30 -6.21
N ILE A 242 -8.42 -11.38 -6.34
CA ILE A 242 -7.63 -12.59 -6.12
C ILE A 242 -7.11 -12.53 -4.68
N PRO A 243 -7.74 -13.24 -3.73
CA PRO A 243 -7.48 -13.05 -2.32
C PRO A 243 -6.19 -13.75 -1.87
N MET A 244 -5.53 -13.19 -0.84
CA MET A 244 -4.38 -13.81 -0.19
C MET A 244 -4.76 -15.08 0.58
N LEU A 245 -5.94 -15.10 1.20
CA LEU A 245 -6.51 -16.23 1.94
C LEU A 245 -7.80 -16.71 1.25
N PRO A 246 -8.15 -18.02 1.36
CA PRO A 246 -9.44 -18.51 0.89
C PRO A 246 -10.62 -17.73 1.48
N ARG A 247 -11.69 -17.57 0.68
CA ARG A 247 -12.84 -16.76 1.06
C ARG A 247 -13.56 -17.23 2.32
N GLU A 248 -13.47 -18.52 2.64
CA GLU A 248 -13.98 -19.10 3.88
C GLU A 248 -13.33 -18.48 5.12
N LEU A 249 -12.12 -17.96 4.97
CA LEU A 249 -11.43 -17.21 5.99
C LEU A 249 -11.65 -15.69 5.79
N SER A 250 -11.22 -15.14 4.65
CA SER A 250 -11.17 -13.68 4.45
C SER A 250 -12.55 -13.02 4.45
N ASN A 251 -13.59 -13.69 3.96
CA ASN A 251 -14.97 -13.17 3.96
C ASN A 251 -15.85 -13.83 5.03
N GLY A 252 -15.34 -14.91 5.65
CA GLY A 252 -16.01 -15.71 6.68
C GLY A 252 -15.55 -15.37 8.08
N ILE A 253 -14.92 -16.35 8.74
CA ILE A 253 -14.59 -16.29 10.17
C ILE A 253 -13.60 -15.17 10.53
N CYS A 254 -12.72 -14.74 9.60
CA CYS A 254 -11.81 -13.63 9.82
C CYS A 254 -12.41 -12.27 9.47
N SER A 255 -13.54 -12.22 8.74
CA SER A 255 -14.23 -10.95 8.48
C SER A 255 -15.04 -10.50 9.70
N LEU A 256 -14.85 -9.26 10.13
CA LEU A 256 -15.53 -8.68 11.29
C LEU A 256 -16.98 -8.29 10.93
N ASN A 257 -17.78 -9.28 10.56
CA ASN A 257 -19.13 -9.10 10.09
C ASN A 257 -20.08 -8.56 11.19
N GLN A 258 -21.00 -7.70 10.79
CA GLN A 258 -22.01 -7.16 11.69
C GLN A 258 -22.86 -8.27 12.31
N GLY A 259 -23.09 -8.19 13.64
CA GLY A 259 -23.97 -9.08 14.37
C GLY A 259 -23.39 -10.46 14.67
N GLU A 260 -22.10 -10.64 14.44
CA GLU A 260 -21.40 -11.91 14.68
C GLU A 260 -20.25 -11.72 15.69
N ASP A 261 -20.07 -12.70 16.58
CA ASP A 261 -18.90 -12.71 17.45
C ASP A 261 -17.65 -13.05 16.64
N ARG A 262 -16.55 -12.32 16.88
CA ARG A 262 -15.28 -12.51 16.18
C ARG A 262 -14.09 -12.42 17.14
N LEU A 263 -13.04 -13.13 16.81
CA LEU A 263 -11.76 -13.03 17.51
C LEU A 263 -10.95 -11.90 16.91
N ALA A 264 -10.40 -11.06 17.78
CA ALA A 264 -9.59 -9.94 17.35
C ALA A 264 -8.34 -9.76 18.22
N LEU A 265 -7.31 -9.15 17.65
CA LEU A 265 -6.23 -8.52 18.38
C LEU A 265 -6.56 -7.03 18.52
N SER A 266 -6.78 -6.57 19.73
CA SER A 266 -7.24 -5.21 19.99
C SER A 266 -6.16 -4.35 20.61
N CYS A 267 -5.99 -3.15 20.04
CA CYS A 267 -5.19 -2.07 20.61
C CYS A 267 -6.14 -1.06 21.27
N LEU A 268 -6.19 -1.07 22.60
CA LEU A 268 -7.01 -0.18 23.41
C LEU A 268 -6.13 0.97 23.89
N MET A 269 -6.46 2.21 23.48
CA MET A 269 -5.63 3.39 23.73
C MET A 269 -6.39 4.45 24.51
N ARG A 270 -5.81 4.93 25.61
CA ARG A 270 -6.26 6.15 26.28
C ARG A 270 -5.53 7.34 25.69
N ILE A 271 -6.28 8.27 25.12
CA ILE A 271 -5.74 9.42 24.40
C ILE A 271 -6.27 10.70 25.05
N ASP A 272 -5.37 11.62 25.38
CA ASP A 272 -5.73 12.89 25.99
C ASP A 272 -6.34 13.90 24.99
N GLY A 273 -6.76 15.06 25.50
CA GLY A 273 -7.34 16.13 24.69
C GLY A 273 -6.38 16.73 23.66
N GLU A 274 -5.09 16.45 23.76
CA GLU A 274 -4.05 16.89 22.80
C GLU A 274 -3.64 15.79 21.79
N GLY A 275 -4.33 14.66 21.81
CA GLY A 275 -4.06 13.53 20.91
C GLY A 275 -2.84 12.69 21.30
N ARG A 276 -2.39 12.73 22.55
CA ARG A 276 -1.26 11.90 23.04
C ARG A 276 -1.79 10.62 23.66
N VAL A 277 -1.24 9.48 23.27
CA VAL A 277 -1.49 8.21 23.95
C VAL A 277 -0.86 8.26 25.32
N THR A 278 -1.68 8.23 26.37
CA THR A 278 -1.26 8.28 27.79
C THR A 278 -1.22 6.90 28.42
N GLY A 279 -1.80 5.90 27.79
CA GLY A 279 -1.75 4.51 28.18
C GLY A 279 -2.38 3.64 27.09
N HIS A 280 -1.95 2.39 27.04
CA HIS A 280 -2.49 1.43 26.08
C HIS A 280 -2.47 0.01 26.64
N LYS A 281 -3.27 -0.85 26.02
CA LYS A 281 -3.29 -2.29 26.24
C LYS A 281 -3.49 -2.98 24.91
N ILE A 282 -2.62 -3.91 24.56
CA ILE A 282 -2.81 -4.83 23.45
C ILE A 282 -3.27 -6.16 24.04
N ALA A 283 -4.37 -6.71 23.52
CA ALA A 283 -4.96 -7.94 24.03
C ALA A 283 -5.64 -8.74 22.92
N GLU A 284 -5.60 -10.05 23.06
CA GLU A 284 -6.50 -10.94 22.35
C GLU A 284 -7.92 -10.74 22.92
N THR A 285 -8.90 -10.57 22.04
CA THR A 285 -10.27 -10.19 22.43
C THR A 285 -11.31 -11.01 21.70
N VAL A 286 -12.50 -11.03 22.27
CA VAL A 286 -13.75 -11.39 21.57
C VAL A 286 -14.55 -10.11 21.41
N ILE A 287 -14.98 -9.83 20.20
CA ILE A 287 -15.71 -8.61 19.84
C ILE A 287 -17.02 -8.96 19.14
N HIS A 288 -17.93 -7.99 19.12
CA HIS A 288 -19.22 -8.08 18.41
C HIS A 288 -19.44 -6.74 17.70
N VAL A 289 -19.46 -6.76 16.36
CA VAL A 289 -19.65 -5.53 15.58
C VAL A 289 -21.13 -5.17 15.50
N ASP A 290 -21.52 -4.00 16.03
CA ASP A 290 -22.91 -3.55 16.01
C ASP A 290 -23.42 -3.20 14.63
N ARG A 291 -22.59 -2.50 13.83
CA ARG A 291 -22.94 -2.04 12.48
C ARG A 291 -21.75 -2.08 11.53
N ARG A 292 -22.04 -2.56 10.33
CA ARG A 292 -21.19 -2.34 9.17
C ARG A 292 -21.55 -1.00 8.55
N MET A 293 -20.63 -0.06 8.53
CA MET A 293 -20.80 1.25 7.93
C MET A 293 -20.00 1.33 6.63
N THR A 294 -20.40 2.25 5.74
CA THR A 294 -19.62 2.56 4.54
C THR A 294 -18.93 3.91 4.66
N TYR A 295 -17.81 4.09 3.97
CA TYR A 295 -17.15 5.40 3.92
C TYR A 295 -18.09 6.50 3.45
N THR A 296 -18.91 6.23 2.45
CA THR A 296 -19.91 7.18 1.92
C THR A 296 -20.93 7.56 2.99
N ALA A 297 -21.51 6.58 3.70
CA ALA A 297 -22.52 6.86 4.72
C ALA A 297 -21.96 7.68 5.88
N VAL A 298 -20.78 7.28 6.43
CA VAL A 298 -20.14 8.01 7.53
C VAL A 298 -19.69 9.40 7.09
N ASN A 299 -19.17 9.55 5.87
CA ASN A 299 -18.78 10.86 5.34
C ASN A 299 -20.00 11.79 5.25
N ARG A 300 -21.12 11.33 4.71
CA ARG A 300 -22.36 12.13 4.63
C ARG A 300 -22.89 12.53 6.01
N ILE A 301 -22.91 11.61 6.98
CA ILE A 301 -23.29 11.88 8.38
C ILE A 301 -22.42 12.99 8.98
N LEU A 302 -21.13 13.01 8.67
CA LEU A 302 -20.16 13.97 9.24
C LEU A 302 -20.14 15.32 8.53
N THR A 303 -20.31 15.33 7.21
CA THR A 303 -20.11 16.56 6.38
C THR A 303 -21.41 17.19 5.93
N GLU A 304 -22.49 16.41 5.78
CA GLU A 304 -23.75 16.83 5.21
C GLU A 304 -24.97 16.35 5.99
N PRO A 305 -25.01 16.51 7.33
CA PRO A 305 -26.07 15.93 8.16
C PRO A 305 -27.48 16.43 7.79
N GLU A 306 -27.58 17.67 7.27
CA GLU A 306 -28.85 18.26 6.85
C GLU A 306 -29.37 17.65 5.54
N ASN A 307 -28.51 17.08 4.71
CA ASN A 307 -28.83 16.48 3.42
C ASN A 307 -29.09 14.95 3.52
N CYS A 308 -28.98 14.36 4.69
CA CYS A 308 -29.15 12.92 4.90
C CYS A 308 -29.98 12.58 6.15
N PRO A 309 -31.19 13.12 6.31
CA PRO A 309 -32.00 12.91 7.52
C PRO A 309 -32.31 11.43 7.79
N GLU A 310 -32.45 10.61 6.75
CA GLU A 310 -32.69 9.17 6.87
C GLU A 310 -31.52 8.46 7.51
N LEU A 311 -30.30 8.72 7.06
CA LEU A 311 -29.08 8.16 7.66
C LEU A 311 -28.88 8.66 9.09
N MET A 312 -29.18 9.91 9.34
CA MET A 312 -29.10 10.50 10.69
C MET A 312 -30.06 9.84 11.68
N GLU A 313 -31.24 9.43 11.24
CA GLU A 313 -32.21 8.73 12.08
C GLU A 313 -31.86 7.24 12.22
N GLU A 314 -31.47 6.59 11.11
CA GLU A 314 -31.07 5.17 11.12
C GLU A 314 -29.89 4.92 12.05
N TYR A 315 -28.87 5.79 12.01
CA TYR A 315 -27.65 5.65 12.80
C TYR A 315 -27.57 6.62 13.99
N ARG A 316 -28.72 7.09 14.48
CA ARG A 316 -28.83 8.10 15.56
C ARG A 316 -27.94 7.79 16.77
N GLU A 317 -27.86 6.53 17.16
CA GLU A 317 -27.04 6.09 18.31
C GLU A 317 -25.55 6.15 18.06
N LEU A 318 -25.12 6.05 16.80
CA LEU A 318 -23.72 6.05 16.38
C LEU A 318 -23.19 7.47 16.04
N VAL A 319 -24.07 8.39 15.67
CA VAL A 319 -23.70 9.77 15.28
C VAL A 319 -22.81 10.47 16.32
N PRO A 320 -23.09 10.38 17.64
CA PRO A 320 -22.21 10.98 18.64
C PRO A 320 -20.81 10.36 18.66
N MET A 321 -20.69 9.06 18.40
CA MET A 321 -19.38 8.37 18.28
C MET A 321 -18.63 8.86 17.03
N PHE A 322 -19.28 8.92 15.87
CA PHE A 322 -18.65 9.41 14.63
C PHE A 322 -18.11 10.85 14.75
N ARG A 323 -18.89 11.74 15.40
CA ARG A 323 -18.45 13.11 15.65
C ARG A 323 -17.21 13.18 16.55
N ARG A 324 -17.15 12.34 17.59
CA ARG A 324 -15.97 12.22 18.44
C ARG A 324 -14.78 11.65 17.68
N MET A 325 -14.99 10.63 16.85
CA MET A 325 -13.98 10.03 15.98
C MET A 325 -13.38 11.07 15.02
N ALA A 326 -14.22 11.87 14.35
CA ALA A 326 -13.76 12.95 13.49
C ALA A 326 -12.93 14.01 14.25
N GLY A 327 -13.38 14.38 15.45
CA GLY A 327 -12.64 15.31 16.32
C GLY A 327 -11.30 14.75 16.78
N LEU A 328 -11.21 13.47 17.09
CA LEU A 328 -9.96 12.82 17.44
C LEU A 328 -9.02 12.70 16.25
N SER A 329 -9.52 12.24 15.09
CA SER A 329 -8.77 12.16 13.83
C SER A 329 -8.11 13.50 13.49
N ALA A 330 -8.86 14.61 13.54
CA ALA A 330 -8.31 15.94 13.29
C ALA A 330 -7.14 16.29 14.23
N ARG A 331 -7.23 15.96 15.52
CA ARG A 331 -6.15 16.19 16.51
C ARG A 331 -4.93 15.32 16.25
N LEU A 332 -5.12 14.04 15.91
CA LEU A 332 -4.04 13.14 15.56
C LEU A 332 -3.27 13.65 14.33
N ARG A 333 -4.00 14.14 13.32
CA ARG A 333 -3.41 14.71 12.10
C ARG A 333 -2.65 16.01 12.40
N GLU A 334 -3.25 16.93 13.16
CA GLU A 334 -2.55 18.15 13.58
C GLU A 334 -1.24 17.84 14.32
N ARG A 335 -1.27 16.84 15.20
CA ARG A 335 -0.08 16.40 15.93
C ARG A 335 0.98 15.81 15.00
N ARG A 336 0.59 14.97 14.01
CA ARG A 336 1.51 14.46 12.99
C ARG A 336 2.13 15.58 12.16
N ALA A 337 1.32 16.53 11.72
CA ALA A 337 1.80 17.71 10.99
C ALA A 337 2.82 18.52 11.80
N LYS A 338 2.55 18.77 13.10
CA LYS A 338 3.50 19.45 14.01
C LYS A 338 4.80 18.66 14.20
N ARG A 339 4.76 17.33 14.11
CA ARG A 339 5.93 16.44 14.18
C ARG A 339 6.75 16.44 12.88
N GLY A 340 6.23 17.02 11.81
CA GLY A 340 6.88 17.12 10.49
C GLY A 340 6.51 15.99 9.54
N ALA A 341 5.35 15.36 9.70
CA ALA A 341 4.80 14.45 8.71
C ALA A 341 4.57 15.18 7.40
N ILE A 342 4.95 14.56 6.30
CA ILE A 342 4.71 15.06 4.95
C ILE A 342 3.57 14.23 4.37
N GLU A 343 2.47 14.90 4.03
CA GLU A 343 1.37 14.29 3.30
C GLU A 343 1.67 14.37 1.81
N PHE A 344 1.67 13.23 1.14
CA PHE A 344 1.75 13.13 -0.30
C PHE A 344 0.37 12.77 -0.82
N GLU A 345 -0.26 13.67 -1.54
CA GLU A 345 -1.48 13.36 -2.28
C GLU A 345 -1.10 12.74 -3.62
N PHE A 346 -1.16 11.41 -3.71
CA PHE A 346 -1.11 10.73 -4.99
C PHE A 346 -2.56 10.45 -5.41
N PRO A 347 -2.99 10.95 -6.58
CA PRO A 347 -4.31 10.62 -7.09
C PRO A 347 -4.35 9.11 -7.40
N GLU A 348 -5.14 8.37 -6.66
CA GLU A 348 -5.50 7.00 -7.01
C GLU A 348 -6.59 7.03 -8.07
N SER A 349 -6.57 6.07 -8.98
CA SER A 349 -7.55 5.99 -10.06
C SER A 349 -8.57 4.91 -9.77
N GLU A 350 -9.83 5.27 -9.77
CA GLU A 350 -10.97 4.36 -9.76
C GLU A 350 -11.40 4.09 -11.19
N ILE A 351 -11.50 2.81 -11.56
CA ILE A 351 -11.93 2.38 -12.88
C ILE A 351 -13.40 2.00 -12.78
N ILE A 352 -14.25 2.75 -13.51
CA ILE A 352 -15.69 2.48 -13.56
C ILE A 352 -15.95 1.50 -14.70
N LEU A 353 -16.60 0.38 -14.39
CA LEU A 353 -17.02 -0.63 -15.35
C LEU A 353 -18.52 -0.48 -15.66
N ASP A 354 -18.93 -0.88 -16.88
CA ASP A 354 -20.34 -1.11 -17.21
C ASP A 354 -20.82 -2.47 -16.70
N GLU A 355 -22.09 -2.80 -17.00
CA GLU A 355 -22.71 -4.06 -16.61
C GLU A 355 -22.04 -5.28 -17.25
N GLU A 356 -21.35 -5.09 -18.38
CA GLU A 356 -20.60 -6.11 -19.11
C GLU A 356 -19.14 -6.23 -18.61
N GLY A 357 -18.71 -5.40 -17.62
CA GLY A 357 -17.36 -5.38 -17.07
C GLY A 357 -16.35 -4.64 -17.94
N THR A 358 -16.81 -3.80 -18.89
CA THR A 358 -15.95 -2.99 -19.73
C THR A 358 -15.65 -1.64 -19.06
N PRO A 359 -14.39 -1.18 -19.02
CA PRO A 359 -14.06 0.15 -18.47
C PRO A 359 -14.72 1.26 -19.30
N VAL A 360 -15.56 2.07 -18.65
CA VAL A 360 -16.27 3.21 -19.27
C VAL A 360 -15.72 4.56 -18.84
N ASP A 361 -15.10 4.64 -17.65
CA ASP A 361 -14.55 5.89 -17.12
C ASP A 361 -13.39 5.61 -16.18
N ILE A 362 -12.52 6.59 -15.97
CA ILE A 362 -11.45 6.57 -14.95
C ILE A 362 -11.56 7.86 -14.18
N ARG A 363 -11.81 7.76 -12.89
CA ARG A 363 -11.96 8.89 -11.99
C ARG A 363 -10.87 8.90 -10.93
N PRO A 364 -10.48 10.06 -10.42
CA PRO A 364 -9.65 10.11 -9.23
C PRO A 364 -10.47 9.60 -8.03
N HIS A 365 -9.89 8.67 -7.26
CA HIS A 365 -10.45 8.28 -5.97
C HIS A 365 -10.25 9.43 -4.99
N GLU A 366 -11.34 10.01 -4.49
CA GLU A 366 -11.26 11.12 -3.54
C GLU A 366 -11.22 10.60 -2.11
N SER A 367 -10.12 10.90 -1.41
CA SER A 367 -10.05 10.70 0.04
C SER A 367 -11.07 11.61 0.74
N ASN A 368 -11.95 11.05 1.55
CA ASN A 368 -12.98 11.76 2.28
C ASN A 368 -12.75 11.74 3.80
N THR A 369 -13.63 12.39 4.59
CA THR A 369 -13.46 12.48 6.05
C THR A 369 -13.48 11.10 6.72
N ALA A 370 -14.27 10.17 6.22
CA ALA A 370 -14.39 8.82 6.80
C ALA A 370 -13.15 7.95 6.49
N THR A 371 -12.62 8.00 5.25
CA THR A 371 -11.40 7.27 4.90
C THR A 371 -10.21 7.77 5.71
N ARG A 372 -10.06 9.09 5.85
CA ARG A 372 -9.02 9.71 6.67
C ARG A 372 -9.11 9.37 8.16
N LEU A 373 -10.33 9.22 8.68
CA LEU A 373 -10.57 8.84 10.07
C LEU A 373 -10.02 7.43 10.35
N ILE A 374 -10.32 6.47 9.51
CA ILE A 374 -9.83 5.10 9.65
C ILE A 374 -8.31 5.06 9.47
N GLU A 375 -7.75 5.75 8.47
CA GLU A 375 -6.31 5.87 8.28
C GLU A 375 -5.60 6.40 9.54
N ASP A 376 -6.12 7.48 10.15
CA ASP A 376 -5.55 8.06 11.36
C ASP A 376 -5.57 7.08 12.54
N PHE A 377 -6.63 6.27 12.67
CA PHE A 377 -6.76 5.29 13.74
C PHE A 377 -5.85 4.07 13.50
N MET A 378 -5.70 3.61 12.27
CA MET A 378 -4.73 2.57 11.95
C MET A 378 -3.29 3.04 12.19
N LEU A 379 -2.96 4.28 11.80
CA LEU A 379 -1.64 4.85 12.04
C LEU A 379 -1.30 4.96 13.53
N ILE A 380 -2.22 5.45 14.38
CA ILE A 380 -1.96 5.57 15.82
C ILE A 380 -1.87 4.20 16.49
N ALA A 381 -2.66 3.21 16.06
CA ALA A 381 -2.54 1.85 16.55
C ALA A 381 -1.19 1.21 16.17
N ASN A 382 -0.71 1.43 14.95
CA ASN A 382 0.59 0.95 14.48
C ASN A 382 1.77 1.65 15.18
N GLU A 383 1.59 2.91 15.60
CA GLU A 383 2.62 3.65 16.36
C GLU A 383 2.68 3.23 17.85
N THR A 384 1.58 2.65 18.36
CA THR A 384 1.42 2.28 19.78
C THR A 384 1.95 0.89 20.08
#